data_5201f0b06487538d20020d71947c1753
#
_entry.id   5201f0b06487538d20020d71947c1753
#
_cell.length_a   1.000
_cell.length_b   1.000
_cell.length_c   1.000
_cell.angle_alpha   90.00
_cell.angle_beta   90.00
_cell.angle_gamma   90.00
#
_symmetry.space_group_name_H-M   'P 1'
#
loop_
_entity.id
_entity.type
_entity.pdbx_description
1 polymer ?
#
loop_
_entity_poly.entity_id
_entity_poly.type
_entity_poly.pdbx_seq_one_letter_code
_entity_poly.pdbx_strand_id
1 'polypeptide(L)'
;MENFTIDELDRQLAQCLGVDGRASFSQIAELLGVSDQTVARRYKRLRSAGTLRVVGLKAKAGQLGWFLRMRCVPGSGQAIAAALARRPDTAWIQLLSGDTEVLCTLRGDARDDSNSLLAKLPRSARIVAVTAYSLLHMYVGGPDTLGFLEVLPPEKVQSLRPQVRGGRVELGELDKALFEALGTDGRTPYADLAALTGWSESTVRRRMDQLREAGALYFDLELDMEAFGFRSTTWLWMSVPPAQLAAAGEALAKFPEVAYAAATTGPANLAVCAVCRDEAEFYEFMTTRIGALPGVERLETAPVIRTVKQASAVTAQGSYSSERTLAPARR
;
A
#
# COMPACT_ATOMS: atom_id res chain seq x y z
N MET A 1 17.89 8.80 -23.48
CA MET A 1 17.04 8.14 -22.48
C MET A 1 15.84 7.60 -23.24
N GLU A 2 15.71 6.28 -23.39
CA GLU A 2 14.50 5.69 -23.95
C GLU A 2 13.31 6.15 -23.12
N ASN A 3 12.28 6.68 -23.78
CA ASN A 3 11.04 7.07 -23.15
C ASN A 3 10.40 5.81 -22.54
N PHE A 4 10.54 5.62 -21.23
CA PHE A 4 9.91 4.50 -20.54
C PHE A 4 8.41 4.74 -20.51
N THR A 5 7.68 4.02 -21.36
CA THR A 5 6.23 4.14 -21.49
C THR A 5 5.57 2.85 -21.01
N ILE A 6 4.56 2.98 -20.16
CA ILE A 6 3.69 1.90 -19.72
C ILE A 6 2.62 1.70 -20.80
N ASP A 7 2.60 0.52 -21.40
CA ASP A 7 1.57 0.13 -22.35
C ASP A 7 0.42 -0.67 -21.69
N GLU A 8 -0.58 -1.06 -22.46
CA GLU A 8 -1.74 -1.78 -21.93
C GLU A 8 -1.37 -3.16 -21.35
N LEU A 9 -0.45 -3.89 -22.01
CA LEU A 9 0.00 -5.19 -21.49
C LEU A 9 0.75 -5.05 -20.16
N ASP A 10 1.45 -3.95 -19.93
CA ASP A 10 2.08 -3.64 -18.64
C ASP A 10 1.03 -3.38 -17.55
N ARG A 11 -0.07 -2.68 -17.90
CA ARG A 11 -1.20 -2.45 -16.97
C ARG A 11 -1.92 -3.75 -16.64
N GLN A 12 -2.17 -4.60 -17.65
CA GLN A 12 -2.75 -5.93 -17.45
C GLN A 12 -1.87 -6.81 -16.57
N LEU A 13 -0.55 -6.80 -16.78
CA LEU A 13 0.41 -7.50 -15.94
C LEU A 13 0.38 -6.97 -14.49
N ALA A 14 0.34 -5.65 -14.31
CA ALA A 14 0.25 -5.04 -13.00
C ALA A 14 -1.04 -5.43 -12.28
N GLN A 15 -2.18 -5.46 -12.99
CA GLN A 15 -3.46 -5.92 -12.44
C GLN A 15 -3.38 -7.40 -12.00
N CYS A 16 -2.84 -8.29 -12.83
CA CYS A 16 -2.64 -9.69 -12.46
C CYS A 16 -1.78 -9.85 -11.19
N LEU A 17 -0.68 -9.10 -11.10
CA LEU A 17 0.23 -9.12 -9.95
C LEU A 17 -0.40 -8.47 -8.70
N GLY A 18 -1.32 -7.54 -8.87
CA GLY A 18 -2.11 -6.96 -7.78
C GLY A 18 -3.08 -7.97 -7.18
N VAL A 19 -3.66 -8.86 -8.01
CA VAL A 19 -4.55 -9.94 -7.54
C VAL A 19 -3.75 -11.05 -6.84
N ASP A 20 -2.64 -11.50 -7.43
CA ASP A 20 -1.67 -12.39 -6.78
C ASP A 20 -0.24 -12.03 -7.18
N GLY A 21 0.47 -11.39 -6.30
CA GLY A 21 1.87 -11.00 -6.51
C GLY A 21 2.82 -12.17 -6.75
N ARG A 22 2.42 -13.40 -6.44
CA ARG A 22 3.19 -14.63 -6.69
C ARG A 22 2.60 -15.54 -7.76
N ALA A 23 1.57 -15.10 -8.49
CA ALA A 23 1.10 -15.83 -9.66
C ALA A 23 2.27 -16.16 -10.59
N SER A 24 2.31 -17.39 -11.11
CA SER A 24 3.40 -17.78 -12.02
C SER A 24 3.30 -17.00 -13.33
N PHE A 25 4.44 -16.77 -13.97
CA PHE A 25 4.42 -16.07 -15.27
C PHE A 25 3.68 -16.87 -16.33
N SER A 26 3.65 -18.21 -16.24
CA SER A 26 2.87 -19.06 -17.13
C SER A 26 1.36 -18.87 -16.93
N GLN A 27 0.86 -18.80 -15.69
CA GLN A 27 -0.55 -18.51 -15.41
C GLN A 27 -0.97 -17.13 -15.95
N ILE A 28 -0.13 -16.12 -15.72
CA ILE A 28 -0.38 -14.76 -16.25
C ILE A 28 -0.33 -14.76 -17.78
N ALA A 29 0.63 -15.46 -18.39
CA ALA A 29 0.79 -15.56 -19.83
C ALA A 29 -0.43 -16.21 -20.51
N GLU A 30 -0.92 -17.32 -19.95
CA GLU A 30 -2.15 -18.00 -20.40
C GLU A 30 -3.35 -17.04 -20.35
N LEU A 31 -3.51 -16.32 -19.23
CA LEU A 31 -4.60 -15.36 -19.06
C LEU A 31 -4.54 -14.19 -20.04
N LEU A 32 -3.33 -13.71 -20.34
CA LEU A 32 -3.11 -12.56 -21.24
C LEU A 32 -2.98 -12.95 -22.72
N GLY A 33 -2.89 -14.25 -23.05
CA GLY A 33 -2.70 -14.73 -24.43
C GLY A 33 -1.31 -14.41 -25.00
N VAL A 34 -0.27 -14.39 -24.16
CA VAL A 34 1.12 -14.12 -24.54
C VAL A 34 2.05 -15.24 -24.06
N SER A 35 3.34 -15.20 -24.43
CA SER A 35 4.30 -16.15 -23.88
C SER A 35 4.73 -15.78 -22.47
N ASP A 36 5.08 -16.78 -21.64
CA ASP A 36 5.65 -16.60 -20.31
C ASP A 36 6.97 -15.81 -20.34
N GLN A 37 7.76 -15.98 -21.38
CA GLN A 37 8.96 -15.19 -21.62
C GLN A 37 8.65 -13.69 -21.82
N THR A 38 7.53 -13.38 -22.51
CA THR A 38 7.08 -11.99 -22.65
C THR A 38 6.71 -11.38 -21.30
N VAL A 39 5.96 -12.11 -20.48
CA VAL A 39 5.58 -11.69 -19.13
C VAL A 39 6.83 -11.47 -18.26
N ALA A 40 7.75 -12.45 -18.26
CA ALA A 40 8.99 -12.36 -17.47
C ALA A 40 9.85 -11.14 -17.87
N ARG A 41 10.01 -10.90 -19.18
CA ARG A 41 10.76 -9.75 -19.71
C ARG A 41 10.11 -8.42 -19.31
N ARG A 42 8.76 -8.31 -19.41
CA ARG A 42 8.03 -7.10 -19.02
C ARG A 42 8.14 -6.85 -17.51
N TYR A 43 7.93 -7.86 -16.69
CA TYR A 43 8.10 -7.76 -15.25
C TYR A 43 9.51 -7.29 -14.88
N LYS A 44 10.56 -7.91 -15.48
CA LYS A 44 11.95 -7.49 -15.25
C LYS A 44 12.18 -6.04 -15.65
N ARG A 45 11.64 -5.60 -16.78
CA ARG A 45 11.73 -4.20 -17.26
C ARG A 45 11.09 -3.23 -16.27
N LEU A 46 9.84 -3.48 -15.86
CA LEU A 46 9.09 -2.64 -14.91
C LEU A 46 9.80 -2.56 -13.56
N ARG A 47 10.25 -3.72 -13.05
CA ARG A 47 10.98 -3.80 -11.80
C ARG A 47 12.32 -3.06 -11.85
N SER A 48 13.10 -3.24 -12.91
CA SER A 48 14.41 -2.57 -13.08
C SER A 48 14.29 -1.06 -13.24
N ALA A 49 13.20 -0.58 -13.85
CA ALA A 49 12.86 0.84 -13.91
C ALA A 49 12.34 1.40 -12.57
N GLY A 50 12.08 0.53 -11.59
CA GLY A 50 11.53 0.93 -10.30
C GLY A 50 10.08 1.41 -10.37
N THR A 51 9.34 1.05 -11.42
CA THR A 51 7.93 1.45 -11.58
C THR A 51 6.95 0.48 -10.94
N LEU A 52 7.41 -0.76 -10.68
CA LEU A 52 6.59 -1.80 -10.09
C LEU A 52 7.42 -2.68 -9.17
N ARG A 53 6.87 -3.04 -8.01
CA ARG A 53 7.46 -3.99 -7.08
C ARG A 53 6.40 -4.79 -6.35
N VAL A 54 6.58 -6.10 -6.26
CA VAL A 54 5.79 -6.98 -5.40
C VAL A 54 6.45 -7.06 -4.03
N VAL A 55 5.68 -6.93 -2.96
CA VAL A 55 6.14 -7.08 -1.58
C VAL A 55 5.26 -8.06 -0.82
N GLY A 56 5.85 -8.87 0.04
CA GLY A 56 5.13 -9.77 0.93
C GLY A 56 4.96 -9.12 2.30
N LEU A 57 3.74 -9.03 2.76
CA LEU A 57 3.38 -8.32 3.99
C LEU A 57 2.73 -9.27 5.00
N LYS A 58 3.06 -9.02 6.26
CA LYS A 58 2.41 -9.70 7.38
C LYS A 58 1.04 -9.08 7.63
N ALA A 59 -0.01 -9.87 7.51
CA ALA A 59 -1.33 -9.48 7.99
C ALA A 59 -1.40 -9.66 9.51
N LYS A 60 -1.92 -8.67 10.22
CA LYS A 60 -2.18 -8.78 11.65
C LYS A 60 -3.65 -9.09 11.85
N ALA A 61 -3.96 -10.33 12.24
CA ALA A 61 -5.31 -10.71 12.61
C ALA A 61 -5.83 -9.80 13.74
N GLY A 62 -6.92 -9.08 13.48
CA GLY A 62 -7.62 -8.28 14.49
C GLY A 62 -6.99 -6.94 14.85
N GLN A 63 -5.89 -6.51 14.24
CA GLN A 63 -5.27 -5.20 14.49
C GLN A 63 -5.11 -4.43 13.19
N LEU A 64 -5.98 -3.46 12.96
CA LEU A 64 -5.96 -2.64 11.74
C LEU A 64 -4.89 -1.52 11.78
N GLY A 65 -4.31 -1.23 12.95
CA GLY A 65 -3.29 -0.19 13.09
C GLY A 65 -3.85 1.21 13.33
N TRP A 66 -3.01 2.21 13.08
CA TRP A 66 -3.31 3.62 13.31
C TRP A 66 -2.89 4.46 12.11
N PHE A 67 -3.67 5.48 11.80
CA PHE A 67 -3.20 6.63 11.03
C PHE A 67 -2.72 7.72 11.96
N LEU A 68 -1.56 8.26 11.67
CA LEU A 68 -1.01 9.46 12.30
C LEU A 68 -0.98 10.58 11.28
N ARG A 69 -1.80 11.58 11.51
CA ARG A 69 -1.84 12.80 10.72
C ARG A 69 -1.13 13.90 11.50
N MET A 70 -0.02 14.40 10.98
CA MET A 70 0.85 15.35 11.64
C MET A 70 0.89 16.66 10.86
N ARG A 71 0.43 17.74 11.47
CA ARG A 71 0.66 19.09 10.93
C ARG A 71 2.04 19.56 11.35
N CYS A 72 2.78 20.08 10.39
CA CYS A 72 4.19 20.44 10.54
C CYS A 72 4.40 21.94 10.35
N VAL A 73 5.46 22.44 10.95
CA VAL A 73 5.96 23.78 10.59
C VAL A 73 6.37 23.76 9.12
N PRO A 74 6.02 24.78 8.31
CA PRO A 74 6.41 24.86 6.91
C PRO A 74 7.90 24.54 6.69
N GLY A 75 8.20 23.73 5.69
CA GLY A 75 9.56 23.24 5.37
C GLY A 75 10.10 22.13 6.27
N SER A 76 9.32 21.61 7.23
CA SER A 76 9.73 20.53 8.12
C SER A 76 9.22 19.15 7.70
N GLY A 77 8.21 19.06 6.84
CA GLY A 77 7.53 17.82 6.51
C GLY A 77 8.45 16.77 5.91
N GLN A 78 9.32 17.16 4.97
CA GLN A 78 10.27 16.22 4.36
C GLN A 78 11.22 15.58 5.39
N ALA A 79 11.75 16.35 6.33
CA ALA A 79 12.66 15.84 7.36
C ALA A 79 11.94 14.88 8.32
N ILE A 80 10.68 15.20 8.68
CA ILE A 80 9.83 14.35 9.52
C ILE A 80 9.49 13.06 8.78
N ALA A 81 9.04 13.14 7.53
CA ALA A 81 8.71 11.99 6.71
C ALA A 81 9.93 11.07 6.51
N ALA A 82 11.11 11.62 6.25
CA ALA A 82 12.36 10.86 6.14
C ALA A 82 12.76 10.18 7.45
N ALA A 83 12.53 10.82 8.60
CA ALA A 83 12.77 10.21 9.91
C ALA A 83 11.82 9.04 10.19
N LEU A 84 10.54 9.20 9.84
CA LEU A 84 9.53 8.14 9.96
C LEU A 84 9.82 6.97 9.01
N ALA A 85 10.29 7.24 7.79
CA ALA A 85 10.57 6.22 6.80
C ALA A 85 11.64 5.21 7.24
N ARG A 86 12.58 5.62 8.08
CA ARG A 86 13.60 4.73 8.65
C ARG A 86 13.09 3.76 9.71
N ARG A 87 11.87 3.93 10.19
CA ARG A 87 11.29 3.08 11.23
C ARG A 87 10.66 1.82 10.60
N PRO A 88 10.83 0.64 11.19
CA PRO A 88 10.21 -0.59 10.70
C PRO A 88 8.71 -0.68 11.03
N ASP A 89 8.24 0.05 12.05
CA ASP A 89 6.85 0.06 12.51
C ASP A 89 5.95 1.05 11.74
N THR A 90 6.49 1.78 10.75
CA THR A 90 5.75 2.73 9.92
C THR A 90 5.62 2.27 8.48
N ALA A 91 4.53 2.65 7.85
CA ALA A 91 4.27 2.44 6.42
C ALA A 91 3.44 3.60 5.85
N TRP A 92 3.31 3.66 4.54
CA TRP A 92 2.47 4.65 3.84
C TRP A 92 2.71 6.07 4.33
N ILE A 93 3.99 6.50 4.26
CA ILE A 93 4.38 7.84 4.66
C ILE A 93 4.25 8.76 3.47
N GLN A 94 3.38 9.75 3.60
CA GLN A 94 3.03 10.68 2.55
C GLN A 94 3.13 12.12 3.03
N LEU A 95 3.64 12.97 2.16
CA LEU A 95 3.60 14.43 2.31
C LEU A 95 2.32 14.93 1.65
N LEU A 96 1.53 15.69 2.39
CA LEU A 96 0.24 16.21 1.99
C LEU A 96 0.25 17.74 1.98
N SER A 97 -0.69 18.33 1.22
CA SER A 97 -1.06 19.73 1.34
C SER A 97 0.13 20.71 1.30
N GLY A 98 1.05 20.54 0.34
CA GLY A 98 2.18 21.46 0.16
C GLY A 98 3.26 21.37 1.23
N ASP A 99 3.58 20.16 1.70
CA ASP A 99 4.62 19.88 2.72
C ASP A 99 4.32 20.39 4.14
N THR A 100 3.06 20.77 4.39
CA THR A 100 2.61 21.21 5.72
C THR A 100 2.03 20.10 6.57
N GLU A 101 1.85 18.92 5.97
CA GLU A 101 1.25 17.78 6.62
C GLU A 101 1.93 16.47 6.23
N VAL A 102 2.10 15.58 7.21
CA VAL A 102 2.61 14.21 7.01
C VAL A 102 1.57 13.22 7.49
N LEU A 103 1.20 12.30 6.61
CA LEU A 103 0.42 11.12 6.95
C LEU A 103 1.34 9.91 7.08
N CYS A 104 1.07 9.09 8.09
CA CYS A 104 1.83 7.86 8.35
C CYS A 104 0.89 6.79 8.89
N THR A 105 1.00 5.56 8.38
CA THR A 105 0.39 4.39 9.00
C THR A 105 1.35 3.78 10.01
N LEU A 106 0.87 3.55 11.23
CA LEU A 106 1.62 2.86 12.27
C LEU A 106 1.13 1.41 12.35
N ARG A 107 2.07 0.48 12.24
CA ARG A 107 1.84 -0.96 12.40
C ARG A 107 2.07 -1.36 13.84
N GLY A 108 1.13 -2.05 14.45
CA GLY A 108 1.27 -2.57 15.80
C GLY A 108 0.30 -1.97 16.80
N ASP A 109 0.41 -2.41 18.05
CA ASP A 109 -0.38 -1.85 19.14
C ASP A 109 0.29 -0.57 19.64
N ALA A 110 -0.38 0.55 19.46
CA ALA A 110 0.10 1.84 19.96
C ALA A 110 0.10 1.92 21.50
N ARG A 111 -0.48 0.92 22.16
CA ARG A 111 -0.67 0.90 23.62
C ARG A 111 0.50 0.28 24.38
N ASP A 112 1.38 -0.44 23.69
CA ASP A 112 2.22 -1.45 24.35
C ASP A 112 3.64 -0.98 24.72
N ASP A 113 4.04 0.29 24.40
CA ASP A 113 5.41 0.69 24.71
C ASP A 113 5.55 2.20 24.98
N SER A 114 6.21 2.55 26.09
CA SER A 114 6.72 3.90 26.36
C SER A 114 7.70 4.39 25.28
N ASN A 115 8.16 3.49 24.41
CA ASN A 115 9.00 3.72 23.23
C ASN A 115 8.19 3.89 21.94
N SER A 116 6.84 3.85 22.02
CA SER A 116 5.97 3.97 20.86
C SER A 116 6.16 5.34 20.19
N LEU A 117 5.95 5.36 18.86
CA LEU A 117 6.02 6.60 18.09
C LEU A 117 5.09 7.67 18.68
N LEU A 118 3.87 7.28 19.09
CA LEU A 118 2.87 8.18 19.68
C LEU A 118 3.37 8.87 20.97
N ALA A 119 4.14 8.19 21.80
CA ALA A 119 4.70 8.78 23.03
C ALA A 119 5.85 9.76 22.75
N LYS A 120 6.51 9.64 21.60
CA LYS A 120 7.69 10.45 21.22
C LYS A 120 7.37 11.66 20.34
N LEU A 121 6.30 11.60 19.53
CA LEU A 121 5.92 12.66 18.58
C LEU A 121 5.68 14.03 19.22
N PRO A 122 5.01 14.15 20.40
CA PRO A 122 4.74 15.45 20.99
C PRO A 122 5.98 16.26 21.40
N ARG A 123 7.16 15.64 21.40
CA ARG A 123 8.43 16.29 21.80
C ARG A 123 9.17 17.01 20.68
N SER A 124 8.65 17.00 19.46
CA SER A 124 9.29 17.68 18.33
C SER A 124 8.72 19.08 18.14
N ALA A 125 9.54 20.12 18.30
CA ALA A 125 9.17 21.52 18.03
C ALA A 125 8.76 21.79 16.56
N ARG A 126 9.00 20.83 15.66
CA ARG A 126 8.63 20.92 14.23
C ARG A 126 7.24 20.41 13.93
N ILE A 127 6.59 19.73 14.89
CA ILE A 127 5.23 19.21 14.77
C ILE A 127 4.30 20.11 15.55
N VAL A 128 3.35 20.73 14.83
CA VAL A 128 2.38 21.67 15.40
C VAL A 128 1.21 20.93 16.04
N ALA A 129 0.77 19.84 15.42
CA ALA A 129 -0.34 19.01 15.92
C ALA A 129 -0.23 17.59 15.41
N VAL A 130 -0.71 16.64 16.21
CA VAL A 130 -0.82 15.21 15.84
C VAL A 130 -2.25 14.77 16.09
N THR A 131 -2.88 14.18 15.09
CA THR A 131 -4.15 13.47 15.23
C THR A 131 -3.90 11.99 14.96
N ALA A 132 -4.23 11.14 15.92
CA ALA A 132 -4.14 9.70 15.80
C ALA A 132 -5.53 9.11 15.60
N TYR A 133 -5.70 8.37 14.50
CA TYR A 133 -6.93 7.68 14.14
C TYR A 133 -6.72 6.18 14.31
N SER A 134 -7.45 5.54 15.22
CA SER A 134 -7.50 4.08 15.28
C SER A 134 -8.38 3.57 14.14
N LEU A 135 -7.87 2.62 13.37
CA LEU A 135 -8.64 1.95 12.32
C LEU A 135 -9.63 0.99 12.96
N LEU A 136 -10.91 1.10 12.61
CA LEU A 136 -12.01 0.31 13.16
C LEU A 136 -12.44 -0.80 12.19
N HIS A 137 -12.57 -0.44 10.91
CA HIS A 137 -12.99 -1.35 9.85
C HIS A 137 -12.39 -0.89 8.52
N MET A 138 -11.95 -1.82 7.70
CA MET A 138 -11.41 -1.54 6.38
C MET A 138 -12.39 -2.05 5.32
N TYR A 139 -12.86 -1.15 4.47
CA TYR A 139 -13.78 -1.46 3.36
C TYR A 139 -12.99 -1.77 2.07
N VAL A 140 -11.91 -1.01 1.82
CA VAL A 140 -10.98 -1.21 0.71
C VAL A 140 -9.58 -1.12 1.27
N GLY A 141 -8.73 -2.07 0.91
CA GLY A 141 -7.33 -2.09 1.37
C GLY A 141 -6.69 -3.47 1.18
N GLY A 142 -5.37 -3.55 1.35
CA GLY A 142 -4.63 -4.78 1.13
C GLY A 142 -4.62 -5.20 -0.34
N PRO A 143 -4.80 -6.49 -0.66
CA PRO A 143 -4.71 -6.98 -2.04
C PRO A 143 -5.83 -6.48 -2.98
N ASP A 144 -6.88 -5.86 -2.45
CA ASP A 144 -8.02 -5.37 -3.24
C ASP A 144 -7.96 -3.85 -3.53
N THR A 145 -6.77 -3.23 -3.42
CA THR A 145 -6.60 -1.76 -3.54
C THR A 145 -6.45 -1.22 -4.96
N LEU A 146 -6.46 -2.07 -5.99
CA LEU A 146 -6.08 -1.68 -7.35
C LEU A 146 -7.26 -1.55 -8.33
N GLY A 147 -8.45 -1.20 -7.85
CA GLY A 147 -9.62 -0.94 -8.71
C GLY A 147 -9.34 0.07 -9.81
N PHE A 148 -8.54 1.09 -9.55
CA PHE A 148 -8.13 2.09 -10.53
C PHE A 148 -7.26 1.54 -11.68
N LEU A 149 -6.69 0.33 -11.53
CA LEU A 149 -5.93 -0.38 -12.58
C LEU A 149 -6.79 -1.37 -13.39
N GLU A 150 -8.10 -1.45 -13.16
CA GLU A 150 -8.96 -2.41 -13.86
C GLU A 150 -8.96 -2.16 -15.37
N VAL A 151 -8.14 -2.94 -16.08
CA VAL A 151 -8.07 -3.03 -17.56
C VAL A 151 -8.55 -4.38 -18.07
N LEU A 152 -8.59 -5.40 -17.18
CA LEU A 152 -9.14 -6.72 -17.44
C LEU A 152 -10.44 -6.89 -16.67
N PRO A 153 -11.43 -7.57 -17.23
CA PRO A 153 -12.67 -7.91 -16.51
C PRO A 153 -12.37 -8.70 -15.23
N PRO A 154 -13.07 -8.42 -14.11
CA PRO A 154 -12.83 -9.10 -12.82
C PRO A 154 -12.90 -10.63 -12.91
N GLU A 155 -13.82 -11.17 -13.70
CA GLU A 155 -13.98 -12.60 -13.91
C GLU A 155 -12.74 -13.25 -14.55
N LYS A 156 -12.01 -12.50 -15.38
CA LYS A 156 -10.80 -12.99 -16.04
C LYS A 156 -9.65 -13.17 -15.05
N VAL A 157 -9.51 -12.27 -14.10
CA VAL A 157 -8.42 -12.33 -13.09
C VAL A 157 -8.81 -13.13 -11.84
N GLN A 158 -10.07 -13.52 -11.71
CA GLN A 158 -10.57 -14.29 -10.56
C GLN A 158 -9.82 -15.62 -10.35
N SER A 159 -9.37 -16.27 -11.44
CA SER A 159 -8.61 -17.51 -11.38
C SER A 159 -7.23 -17.36 -10.70
N LEU A 160 -6.71 -16.14 -10.62
CA LEU A 160 -5.44 -15.84 -9.93
C LEU A 160 -5.63 -15.61 -8.43
N ARG A 161 -6.87 -15.37 -7.95
CA ARG A 161 -7.08 -15.06 -6.53
C ARG A 161 -6.65 -16.20 -5.63
N PRO A 162 -5.77 -15.91 -4.64
CA PRO A 162 -5.37 -16.93 -3.67
C PRO A 162 -6.55 -17.33 -2.79
N GLN A 163 -6.64 -18.62 -2.47
CA GLN A 163 -7.65 -19.11 -1.54
C GLN A 163 -7.22 -18.83 -0.10
N VAL A 164 -7.87 -17.89 0.54
CA VAL A 164 -7.70 -17.59 1.96
C VAL A 164 -8.80 -18.30 2.73
N ARG A 165 -8.42 -19.31 3.53
CA ARG A 165 -9.36 -20.09 4.37
C ARG A 165 -9.53 -19.49 5.76
N GLY A 166 -8.61 -18.57 6.11
CA GLY A 166 -8.49 -18.05 7.46
C GLY A 166 -7.87 -19.08 8.42
N GLY A 167 -7.61 -18.65 9.63
CA GLY A 167 -7.06 -19.51 10.66
C GLY A 167 -6.00 -18.82 11.51
N ARG A 168 -5.70 -19.41 12.68
CA ARG A 168 -4.65 -18.91 13.55
C ARG A 168 -3.36 -19.65 13.23
N VAL A 169 -2.33 -18.91 12.85
CA VAL A 169 -0.98 -19.43 12.62
C VAL A 169 -0.05 -18.81 13.65
N GLU A 170 0.64 -19.63 14.42
CA GLU A 170 1.72 -19.15 15.28
C GLU A 170 2.95 -18.83 14.44
N LEU A 171 3.52 -17.66 14.67
CA LEU A 171 4.69 -17.17 13.96
C LEU A 171 5.93 -17.44 14.82
N GLY A 172 6.91 -18.15 14.25
CA GLY A 172 8.21 -18.38 14.87
C GLY A 172 9.30 -17.42 14.41
N GLU A 173 10.48 -17.52 15.02
CA GLU A 173 11.63 -16.66 14.68
C GLU A 173 12.06 -16.80 13.21
N LEU A 174 11.96 -17.98 12.63
CA LEU A 174 12.32 -18.21 11.23
C LEU A 174 11.34 -17.55 10.23
N ASP A 175 10.08 -17.37 10.63
CA ASP A 175 9.12 -16.61 9.83
C ASP A 175 9.52 -15.12 9.74
N LYS A 176 10.25 -14.62 10.73
CA LYS A 176 10.73 -13.22 10.73
C LYS A 176 11.69 -12.96 9.57
N ALA A 177 12.68 -13.84 9.37
CA ALA A 177 13.60 -13.73 8.23
C ALA A 177 12.85 -13.86 6.90
N LEU A 178 11.86 -14.74 6.83
CA LEU A 178 10.99 -14.91 5.66
C LEU A 178 10.22 -13.61 5.35
N PHE A 179 9.58 -12.99 6.34
CA PHE A 179 8.84 -11.73 6.17
C PHE A 179 9.76 -10.56 5.82
N GLU A 180 10.98 -10.49 6.37
CA GLU A 180 11.96 -9.45 6.03
C GLU A 180 12.40 -9.56 4.56
N ALA A 181 12.72 -10.76 4.09
CA ALA A 181 13.09 -10.99 2.70
C ALA A 181 11.93 -10.67 1.74
N LEU A 182 10.74 -11.19 2.03
CA LEU A 182 9.54 -10.96 1.21
C LEU A 182 9.09 -9.49 1.24
N GLY A 183 9.31 -8.79 2.34
CA GLY A 183 9.06 -7.35 2.45
C GLY A 183 9.96 -6.53 1.53
N THR A 184 11.15 -7.02 1.22
CA THR A 184 12.07 -6.40 0.26
C THR A 184 11.72 -6.78 -1.18
N ASP A 185 11.49 -8.05 -1.44
CA ASP A 185 11.05 -8.59 -2.74
C ASP A 185 10.10 -9.76 -2.54
N GLY A 186 8.80 -9.52 -2.76
CA GLY A 186 7.77 -10.54 -2.63
C GLY A 186 7.92 -11.71 -3.62
N ARG A 187 8.74 -11.56 -4.66
CA ARG A 187 9.04 -12.60 -5.64
C ARG A 187 10.43 -13.23 -5.48
N THR A 188 11.08 -13.03 -4.33
CA THR A 188 12.34 -13.73 -4.00
C THR A 188 12.21 -15.24 -4.28
N PRO A 189 13.14 -15.85 -5.04
CA PRO A 189 13.15 -17.29 -5.33
C PRO A 189 13.13 -18.15 -4.07
N TYR A 190 12.50 -19.32 -4.16
CA TYR A 190 12.45 -20.23 -3.00
C TYR A 190 13.84 -20.71 -2.55
N ALA A 191 14.79 -20.88 -3.49
CA ALA A 191 16.18 -21.22 -3.18
C ALA A 191 16.85 -20.14 -2.31
N ASP A 192 16.64 -18.86 -2.65
CA ASP A 192 17.20 -17.74 -1.90
C ASP A 192 16.55 -17.61 -0.51
N LEU A 193 15.24 -17.82 -0.44
CA LEU A 193 14.51 -17.86 0.85
C LEU A 193 14.98 -19.04 1.72
N ALA A 194 15.26 -20.19 1.12
CA ALA A 194 15.80 -21.37 1.80
C ALA A 194 17.18 -21.07 2.39
N ALA A 195 18.06 -20.43 1.62
CA ALA A 195 19.39 -20.01 2.08
C ALA A 195 19.31 -19.00 3.26
N LEU A 196 18.37 -18.04 3.19
CA LEU A 196 18.18 -17.03 4.24
C LEU A 196 17.59 -17.59 5.54
N THR A 197 16.67 -18.56 5.43
CA THR A 197 15.96 -19.13 6.59
C THR A 197 16.64 -20.36 7.18
N GLY A 198 17.57 -20.99 6.45
CA GLY A 198 18.15 -22.30 6.80
C GLY A 198 17.20 -23.48 6.59
N TRP A 199 16.04 -23.27 5.94
CA TRP A 199 15.09 -24.34 5.61
C TRP A 199 15.36 -24.94 4.24
N SER A 200 14.79 -26.11 3.96
CA SER A 200 14.72 -26.61 2.58
C SER A 200 13.70 -25.79 1.76
N GLU A 201 13.87 -25.74 0.44
CA GLU A 201 12.91 -25.07 -0.46
C GLU A 201 11.48 -25.61 -0.30
N SER A 202 11.33 -26.92 -0.11
CA SER A 202 10.03 -27.56 0.11
C SER A 202 9.39 -27.11 1.43
N THR A 203 10.19 -26.90 2.48
CA THR A 203 9.73 -26.39 3.77
C THR A 203 9.30 -24.93 3.64
N VAL A 204 10.09 -24.08 2.96
CA VAL A 204 9.75 -22.68 2.70
C VAL A 204 8.43 -22.60 1.92
N ARG A 205 8.30 -23.36 0.83
CA ARG A 205 7.07 -23.40 0.02
C ARG A 205 5.85 -23.75 0.87
N ARG A 206 5.91 -24.88 1.57
CA ARG A 206 4.83 -25.32 2.44
C ARG A 206 4.49 -24.29 3.51
N ARG A 207 5.49 -23.64 4.12
CA ARG A 207 5.25 -22.61 5.13
C ARG A 207 4.60 -21.37 4.54
N MET A 208 5.03 -20.91 3.39
CA MET A 208 4.40 -19.79 2.68
C MET A 208 2.95 -20.11 2.33
N ASP A 209 2.66 -21.30 1.84
CA ASP A 209 1.29 -21.70 1.52
C ASP A 209 0.41 -21.70 2.78
N GLN A 210 0.90 -22.24 3.90
CA GLN A 210 0.20 -22.18 5.20
C GLN A 210 -0.07 -20.75 5.66
N LEU A 211 0.92 -19.86 5.53
CA LEU A 211 0.78 -18.45 5.92
C LEU A 211 -0.23 -17.72 5.02
N ARG A 212 -0.22 -18.01 3.71
CA ARG A 212 -1.18 -17.43 2.75
C ARG A 212 -2.59 -17.95 2.98
N GLU A 213 -2.78 -19.25 3.13
CA GLU A 213 -4.09 -19.85 3.41
C GLU A 213 -4.71 -19.34 4.71
N ALA A 214 -3.88 -19.12 5.73
CA ALA A 214 -4.32 -18.53 6.99
C ALA A 214 -4.59 -17.02 6.90
N GLY A 215 -4.22 -16.36 5.78
CA GLY A 215 -4.28 -14.92 5.64
C GLY A 215 -3.24 -14.16 6.47
N ALA A 216 -2.19 -14.84 6.97
CA ALA A 216 -1.12 -14.22 7.75
C ALA A 216 -0.04 -13.58 6.86
N LEU A 217 0.10 -14.04 5.62
CA LEU A 217 0.94 -13.49 4.56
C LEU A 217 0.08 -13.13 3.36
N TYR A 218 0.18 -11.90 2.90
CA TYR A 218 -0.37 -11.48 1.61
C TYR A 218 0.70 -10.73 0.80
N PHE A 219 0.49 -10.64 -0.50
CA PHE A 219 1.37 -9.91 -1.40
C PHE A 219 0.66 -8.65 -1.85
N ASP A 220 1.39 -7.54 -1.83
CA ASP A 220 0.93 -6.24 -2.27
C ASP A 220 1.78 -5.77 -3.45
N LEU A 221 1.21 -4.90 -4.27
CA LEU A 221 1.87 -4.32 -5.42
C LEU A 221 2.13 -2.84 -5.17
N GLU A 222 3.40 -2.50 -5.05
CA GLU A 222 3.83 -1.12 -4.99
C GLU A 222 4.06 -0.58 -6.40
N LEU A 223 3.44 0.55 -6.73
CA LEU A 223 3.46 1.18 -8.05
C LEU A 223 3.96 2.62 -7.98
N ASP A 224 4.67 3.02 -9.01
CA ASP A 224 4.86 4.43 -9.35
C ASP A 224 3.59 4.93 -10.05
N MET A 225 2.71 5.59 -9.31
CA MET A 225 1.40 6.03 -9.79
C MET A 225 1.52 6.94 -11.01
N GLU A 226 2.50 7.85 -11.03
CA GLU A 226 2.70 8.77 -12.14
C GLU A 226 3.11 8.05 -13.42
N ALA A 227 4.01 7.05 -13.32
CA ALA A 227 4.39 6.22 -14.45
C ALA A 227 3.20 5.44 -15.03
N PHE A 228 2.25 5.04 -14.18
CA PHE A 228 1.00 4.39 -14.59
C PHE A 228 -0.08 5.38 -15.06
N GLY A 229 0.19 6.70 -15.03
CA GLY A 229 -0.69 7.75 -15.54
C GLY A 229 -1.67 8.31 -14.53
N PHE A 230 -1.48 8.03 -13.24
CA PHE A 230 -2.27 8.59 -12.15
C PHE A 230 -1.50 9.72 -11.47
N ARG A 231 -1.96 10.96 -11.66
CA ARG A 231 -1.28 12.16 -11.18
C ARG A 231 -1.97 12.82 -10.00
N SER A 232 -3.22 12.46 -9.75
CA SER A 232 -4.00 12.97 -8.62
C SER A 232 -4.26 11.85 -7.62
N THR A 233 -3.57 11.90 -6.49
CA THR A 233 -3.84 11.05 -5.32
C THR A 233 -4.24 11.96 -4.18
N THR A 234 -5.43 11.75 -3.63
CA THR A 234 -5.97 12.66 -2.60
C THR A 234 -6.60 11.88 -1.47
N TRP A 235 -6.29 12.24 -0.24
CA TRP A 235 -6.99 11.77 0.95
C TRP A 235 -8.25 12.59 1.17
N LEU A 236 -9.34 11.89 1.48
CA LEU A 236 -10.62 12.44 1.88
C LEU A 236 -10.90 12.01 3.32
N TRP A 237 -11.10 12.98 4.18
CA TRP A 237 -11.47 12.79 5.59
C TRP A 237 -12.92 13.22 5.75
N MET A 238 -13.80 12.25 6.00
CA MET A 238 -15.25 12.48 6.03
C MET A 238 -15.83 12.24 7.42
N SER A 239 -16.81 13.05 7.78
CA SER A 239 -17.66 12.82 8.94
C SER A 239 -19.01 12.30 8.45
N VAL A 240 -19.40 11.13 8.93
CA VAL A 240 -20.63 10.42 8.57
C VAL A 240 -21.36 10.00 9.84
N PRO A 241 -22.68 10.19 9.96
CA PRO A 241 -23.44 9.69 11.11
C PRO A 241 -23.20 8.18 11.31
N PRO A 242 -23.03 7.72 12.55
CA PRO A 242 -22.74 6.30 12.80
C PRO A 242 -23.73 5.31 12.16
N ALA A 243 -24.99 5.68 12.07
CA ALA A 243 -26.03 4.84 11.45
C ALA A 243 -25.84 4.65 9.93
N GLN A 244 -25.07 5.53 9.27
CA GLN A 244 -24.85 5.50 7.83
C GLN A 244 -23.41 5.12 7.47
N LEU A 245 -22.51 4.98 8.46
CA LEU A 245 -21.08 4.77 8.26
C LEU A 245 -20.78 3.49 7.47
N ALA A 246 -21.44 2.39 7.81
CA ALA A 246 -21.26 1.11 7.12
C ALA A 246 -21.70 1.21 5.65
N ALA A 247 -22.89 1.75 5.41
CA ALA A 247 -23.43 1.89 4.05
C ALA A 247 -22.58 2.83 3.17
N ALA A 248 -22.06 3.93 3.74
CA ALA A 248 -21.14 4.83 3.04
C ALA A 248 -19.82 4.15 2.68
N GLY A 249 -19.25 3.37 3.60
CA GLY A 249 -18.01 2.62 3.36
C GLY A 249 -18.19 1.53 2.29
N GLU A 250 -19.29 0.79 2.33
CA GLU A 250 -19.63 -0.22 1.32
C GLU A 250 -19.89 0.38 -0.07
N ALA A 251 -20.48 1.57 -0.12
CA ALA A 251 -20.67 2.29 -1.37
C ALA A 251 -19.31 2.75 -1.97
N LEU A 252 -18.43 3.27 -1.14
CA LEU A 252 -17.08 3.67 -1.54
C LEU A 252 -16.27 2.49 -2.10
N ALA A 253 -16.42 1.29 -1.55
CA ALA A 253 -15.73 0.09 -2.01
C ALA A 253 -16.09 -0.31 -3.47
N LYS A 254 -17.14 0.26 -4.04
CA LYS A 254 -17.55 0.00 -5.42
C LYS A 254 -16.98 0.99 -6.43
N PHE A 255 -16.32 2.04 -5.97
CA PHE A 255 -15.75 3.05 -6.86
C PHE A 255 -14.30 2.68 -7.22
N PRO A 256 -13.97 2.55 -8.51
CA PRO A 256 -12.63 2.16 -8.93
C PRO A 256 -11.56 3.17 -8.50
N GLU A 257 -11.91 4.45 -8.36
CA GLU A 257 -10.98 5.49 -7.93
C GLU A 257 -10.55 5.33 -6.45
N VAL A 258 -11.26 4.51 -5.66
CA VAL A 258 -10.97 4.32 -4.25
C VAL A 258 -9.89 3.26 -4.06
N ALA A 259 -8.67 3.69 -3.79
CA ALA A 259 -7.56 2.80 -3.48
C ALA A 259 -7.54 2.36 -2.01
N TYR A 260 -8.16 3.13 -1.12
CA TYR A 260 -8.28 2.79 0.30
C TYR A 260 -9.52 3.42 0.92
N ALA A 261 -10.23 2.67 1.75
CA ALA A 261 -11.34 3.20 2.53
C ALA A 261 -11.45 2.49 3.88
N ALA A 262 -11.50 3.23 4.97
CA ALA A 262 -11.63 2.68 6.32
C ALA A 262 -12.43 3.56 7.26
N ALA A 263 -13.24 2.92 8.12
CA ALA A 263 -13.80 3.57 9.30
C ALA A 263 -12.72 3.76 10.35
N THR A 264 -12.72 4.92 10.98
CA THR A 264 -11.72 5.32 11.97
C THR A 264 -12.36 5.94 13.21
N THR A 265 -11.59 6.05 14.29
CA THR A 265 -11.92 6.96 15.40
C THR A 265 -11.58 8.40 15.01
N GLY A 266 -12.02 9.36 15.82
CA GLY A 266 -11.63 10.76 15.68
C GLY A 266 -12.71 11.65 15.03
N PRO A 267 -12.39 12.91 14.73
CA PRO A 267 -13.36 13.89 14.24
C PRO A 267 -13.84 13.61 12.81
N ALA A 268 -13.04 12.92 12.01
CA ALA A 268 -13.43 12.32 10.74
C ALA A 268 -13.43 10.80 10.94
N ASN A 269 -14.58 10.16 10.79
CA ASN A 269 -14.73 8.74 11.07
C ASN A 269 -14.69 7.84 9.83
N LEU A 270 -14.41 8.42 8.66
CA LEU A 270 -14.24 7.70 7.40
C LEU A 270 -13.07 8.33 6.63
N ALA A 271 -11.99 7.55 6.45
CA ALA A 271 -10.80 7.95 5.74
C ALA A 271 -10.73 7.21 4.39
N VAL A 272 -10.54 7.97 3.30
CA VAL A 272 -10.51 7.44 1.94
C VAL A 272 -9.30 7.99 1.19
N CYS A 273 -8.61 7.14 0.43
CA CYS A 273 -7.61 7.55 -0.53
C CYS A 273 -8.15 7.33 -1.94
N ALA A 274 -8.33 8.40 -2.68
CA ALA A 274 -8.74 8.36 -4.08
C ALA A 274 -7.52 8.54 -5.00
N VAL A 275 -7.50 7.77 -6.10
CA VAL A 275 -6.47 7.80 -7.14
C VAL A 275 -7.15 8.07 -8.46
N CYS A 276 -6.80 9.19 -9.09
CA CYS A 276 -7.38 9.66 -10.34
C CYS A 276 -6.25 9.99 -11.35
N ARG A 277 -6.59 10.07 -12.62
CA ARG A 277 -5.62 10.42 -13.68
C ARG A 277 -5.11 11.84 -13.54
N ASP A 278 -6.01 12.75 -13.18
CA ASP A 278 -5.73 14.17 -13.00
C ASP A 278 -6.74 14.82 -12.02
N GLU A 279 -6.59 16.11 -11.81
CA GLU A 279 -7.44 16.92 -10.93
C GLU A 279 -8.87 17.08 -11.47
N ALA A 280 -9.07 16.99 -12.79
CA ALA A 280 -10.40 17.10 -13.38
C ALA A 280 -11.22 15.84 -13.09
N GLU A 281 -10.63 14.65 -13.24
CA GLU A 281 -11.24 13.38 -12.87
C GLU A 281 -11.52 13.33 -11.35
N PHE A 282 -10.58 13.82 -10.54
CA PHE A 282 -10.79 13.92 -9.08
C PHE A 282 -11.96 14.85 -8.74
N TYR A 283 -12.08 16.01 -9.41
CA TYR A 283 -13.18 16.92 -9.20
C TYR A 283 -14.54 16.27 -9.58
N GLU A 284 -14.59 15.57 -10.70
CA GLU A 284 -15.78 14.82 -11.12
C GLU A 284 -16.13 13.72 -10.10
N PHE A 285 -15.17 12.92 -9.68
CA PHE A 285 -15.34 11.92 -8.64
C PHE A 285 -15.91 12.53 -7.34
N MET A 286 -15.33 13.63 -6.88
CA MET A 286 -15.75 14.31 -5.66
C MET A 286 -17.17 14.85 -5.76
N THR A 287 -17.53 15.50 -6.88
CA THR A 287 -18.83 16.17 -7.02
C THR A 287 -19.97 15.23 -7.38
N THR A 288 -19.69 14.17 -8.12
CA THR A 288 -20.73 13.22 -8.57
C THR A 288 -20.87 12.02 -7.64
N ARG A 289 -19.77 11.34 -7.33
CA ARG A 289 -19.80 10.09 -6.55
C ARG A 289 -19.78 10.32 -5.04
N ILE A 290 -18.84 11.12 -4.56
CA ILE A 290 -18.78 11.48 -3.13
C ILE A 290 -19.96 12.37 -2.75
N GLY A 291 -20.32 13.34 -3.59
CA GLY A 291 -21.45 14.22 -3.38
C GLY A 291 -22.81 13.52 -3.37
N ALA A 292 -22.91 12.32 -3.96
CA ALA A 292 -24.12 11.49 -3.95
C ALA A 292 -24.19 10.53 -2.75
N LEU A 293 -23.11 10.40 -1.96
CA LEU A 293 -23.11 9.53 -0.79
C LEU A 293 -24.00 10.09 0.30
N PRO A 294 -24.96 9.31 0.81
CA PRO A 294 -25.81 9.76 1.90
C PRO A 294 -25.01 9.92 3.19
N GLY A 295 -25.29 11.00 3.91
CA GLY A 295 -24.75 11.22 5.26
C GLY A 295 -23.34 11.79 5.34
N VAL A 296 -22.72 12.18 4.25
CA VAL A 296 -21.46 12.93 4.31
C VAL A 296 -21.79 14.37 4.76
N GLU A 297 -21.52 14.68 6.04
CA GLU A 297 -21.79 15.99 6.63
C GLU A 297 -20.63 16.96 6.44
N ARG A 298 -19.41 16.42 6.47
CA ARG A 298 -18.18 17.18 6.33
C ARG A 298 -17.17 16.41 5.51
N LEU A 299 -16.52 17.10 4.62
CA LEU A 299 -15.42 16.59 3.80
C LEU A 299 -14.23 17.53 3.89
N GLU A 300 -13.07 16.97 4.17
CA GLU A 300 -11.77 17.63 4.05
C GLU A 300 -10.93 16.83 3.06
N THR A 301 -10.25 17.51 2.15
CA THR A 301 -9.37 16.89 1.15
C THR A 301 -7.93 17.30 1.38
N ALA A 302 -7.02 16.36 1.23
CA ALA A 302 -5.58 16.59 1.38
C ALA A 302 -4.83 15.90 0.23
N PRO A 303 -4.39 16.66 -0.80
CA PRO A 303 -3.67 16.09 -1.93
C PRO A 303 -2.30 15.57 -1.49
N VAL A 304 -1.94 14.39 -2.02
CA VAL A 304 -0.62 13.77 -1.82
C VAL A 304 0.36 14.44 -2.76
N ILE A 305 1.34 15.13 -2.19
CA ILE A 305 2.42 15.77 -2.97
C ILE A 305 3.53 14.75 -3.27
N ARG A 306 3.77 13.85 -2.33
CA ARG A 306 4.79 12.83 -2.47
C ARG A 306 4.57 11.66 -1.52
N THR A 307 4.74 10.45 -2.02
CA THR A 307 4.85 9.25 -1.19
C THR A 307 6.33 8.99 -0.90
N VAL A 308 6.71 8.99 0.38
CA VAL A 308 8.10 8.80 0.84
C VAL A 308 8.37 7.32 1.15
N LYS A 309 7.38 6.60 1.63
CA LYS A 309 7.44 5.16 1.89
C LYS A 309 6.07 4.57 1.59
N GLN A 310 6.05 3.45 0.90
CA GLN A 310 4.84 2.65 0.73
C GLN A 310 4.72 1.57 1.80
N ALA A 311 4.21 0.40 1.47
CA ALA A 311 4.03 -0.67 2.43
C ALA A 311 5.35 -1.12 3.07
N SER A 312 6.45 -1.18 2.34
CA SER A 312 7.74 -1.60 2.87
C SER A 312 8.92 -0.77 2.41
N ALA A 313 8.87 -0.18 1.20
CA ALA A 313 9.99 0.54 0.62
C ALA A 313 9.92 2.05 0.79
N VAL A 314 11.09 2.65 0.94
CA VAL A 314 11.30 4.09 0.77
C VAL A 314 11.34 4.38 -0.73
N THR A 315 10.49 5.28 -1.19
CA THR A 315 10.48 5.72 -2.59
C THR A 315 11.61 6.72 -2.83
N ALA A 316 12.45 6.49 -3.85
CA ALA A 316 13.29 7.55 -4.40
C ALA A 316 12.44 8.37 -5.37
N GLN A 317 12.75 9.67 -5.55
CA GLN A 317 11.97 10.59 -6.41
C GLN A 317 11.45 9.91 -7.70
N GLY A 318 10.17 9.50 -7.73
CA GLY A 318 9.53 8.89 -8.87
C GLY A 318 9.98 7.48 -9.27
N SER A 319 10.72 6.75 -8.47
CA SER A 319 11.10 5.35 -8.74
C SER A 319 11.37 4.55 -7.47
N TYR A 320 11.03 3.26 -7.49
CA TYR A 320 11.40 2.32 -6.44
C TYR A 320 12.86 1.89 -6.62
N SER A 321 13.76 2.46 -5.85
CA SER A 321 15.14 1.99 -5.79
C SER A 321 15.33 1.08 -4.59
N SER A 322 15.52 -0.22 -4.83
CA SER A 322 15.89 -1.19 -3.80
C SER A 322 17.36 -1.05 -3.35
N GLU A 323 18.17 -0.23 -4.03
CA GLU A 323 19.63 -0.22 -3.86
C GLU A 323 20.25 1.14 -3.50
N ARG A 324 19.48 2.17 -3.19
CA ARG A 324 20.08 3.37 -2.63
C ARG A 324 20.10 3.30 -1.10
N THR A 325 20.92 2.43 -0.55
CA THR A 325 21.66 2.72 0.68
C THR A 325 22.23 4.12 0.53
N LEU A 326 21.86 5.02 1.44
CA LEU A 326 22.43 6.36 1.54
C LEU A 326 23.97 6.25 1.53
N ALA A 327 24.59 6.50 0.40
CA ALA A 327 26.03 6.70 0.36
C ALA A 327 26.34 7.91 1.27
N PRO A 328 27.35 7.81 2.16
CA PRO A 328 27.72 8.92 3.02
C PRO A 328 28.14 10.10 2.13
N ALA A 329 27.63 11.29 2.45
CA ALA A 329 28.05 12.53 1.82
C ALA A 329 29.58 12.60 1.85
N ARG A 330 30.20 12.60 0.69
CA ARG A 330 31.63 12.93 0.57
C ARG A 330 31.81 14.37 1.00
N ARG A 331 32.76 14.56 1.94
CA ARG A 331 33.21 15.86 2.43
C ARG A 331 33.78 16.70 1.28
#